data_c8756734c6c28c5dab5906c575833a73
#
_entry.id   c8756734c6c28c5dab5906c575833a73
#
_cell.length_a   1.000
_cell.length_b   1.000
_cell.length_c   1.000
_cell.angle_alpha   90.00
_cell.angle_beta   90.00
_cell.angle_gamma   90.00
#
_symmetry.space_group_name_H-M   'P 1'
#
loop_
_entity.id
_entity.type
_entity.pdbx_description
1 polymer ?
#
loop_
_entity_poly.entity_id
_entity_poly.type
_entity_poly.pdbx_seq_one_letter_code
_entity_poly.pdbx_strand_id
1 'polypeptide(L)'
;MRRVSVLLFSAFCFAAPGVAQEAADAVAPETATEGQVQAMTDEVIAALEAKLDGVPVTSQNWMVAAANPLAVEAGARVLRAGGSAADAMVAVQVVLGLVEPQSSGLGGGAFLVWYDAATGRMTTLDGRETAPLAATPTLFQDENGEPLKFFDAVVGGLSVGTPGTPALLEEAHRRWGRSSWPGLFADGIRLADEGFLVSPRLASLVENDAERLSRFPETAEYFLPGGAPLQQGQRLMNPAYAETLRVLARDGAAGFYGGEIAADIVRTVRNAPGNPGVLSGADLALYQVIEREPVCTEYRAYEVCGMGPPSSGALTVGQILGMLNGYDLAAMGPESAEAWRLIGDASRLAFADRGRYMADSDFVPMPTKGLVDPAYLSQRAELLNTEGALADVGPGQPEFDHALNWADDVSLELPSTSHISIVDSYGNVLSMTTTIENGFGSRLMTNGFLLNNELTDFSFKTHSDGVPIANRLEPGKRPRSSMSPTIVMQDDAPVLAIGSPGGSRIIGYVAKSIIAWADWGMDVQQAVSLPHLVNRFGTYDVEAGTSAEGFSDGLTQFGFEVNPRDLTSGLHAIEIGDGLSGGADPRREGIALGE
;
A
#
# COMPACT_ATOMS: atom_id res chain seq x y z
N MET A 1 -10.97 -14.94 68.04
CA MET A 1 -9.99 -14.83 66.95
C MET A 1 -10.77 -14.79 65.63
N ARG A 2 -11.03 -13.59 65.08
CA ARG A 2 -11.70 -13.40 63.77
C ARG A 2 -10.61 -13.31 62.68
N ARG A 3 -10.64 -14.21 61.73
CA ARG A 3 -9.79 -14.13 60.52
C ARG A 3 -10.45 -13.15 59.55
N VAL A 4 -9.76 -12.09 59.22
CA VAL A 4 -10.11 -11.18 58.15
C VAL A 4 -9.43 -11.71 56.89
N SER A 5 -10.22 -12.17 55.91
CA SER A 5 -9.73 -12.49 54.56
C SER A 5 -9.71 -11.20 53.75
N VAL A 6 -8.53 -10.76 53.37
CA VAL A 6 -8.33 -9.66 52.40
C VAL A 6 -8.41 -10.28 50.99
N LEU A 7 -9.47 -9.96 50.29
CA LEU A 7 -9.57 -10.21 48.84
C LEU A 7 -8.78 -9.12 48.08
N LEU A 8 -7.64 -9.48 47.53
CA LEU A 8 -6.94 -8.65 46.55
C LEU A 8 -7.73 -8.76 45.20
N PHE A 9 -8.38 -7.66 44.84
CA PHE A 9 -8.85 -7.46 43.48
C PHE A 9 -7.63 -7.02 42.65
N SER A 10 -7.12 -7.91 41.81
CA SER A 10 -6.20 -7.54 40.74
C SER A 10 -7.03 -6.90 39.65
N ALA A 11 -6.94 -5.59 39.52
CA ALA A 11 -7.45 -4.87 38.35
C ALA A 11 -6.52 -5.20 37.17
N PHE A 12 -6.95 -6.08 36.31
CA PHE A 12 -6.36 -6.23 34.99
C PHE A 12 -6.73 -4.99 34.17
N CYS A 13 -5.77 -4.09 34.00
CA CYS A 13 -5.85 -3.08 32.93
C CYS A 13 -5.60 -3.81 31.61
N PHE A 14 -6.66 -4.17 30.92
CA PHE A 14 -6.59 -4.45 29.49
C PHE A 14 -6.28 -3.11 28.79
N ALA A 15 -5.06 -2.93 28.32
CA ALA A 15 -4.78 -1.88 27.36
C ALA A 15 -5.51 -2.28 26.06
N ALA A 16 -6.56 -1.56 25.71
CA ALA A 16 -7.30 -1.79 24.50
C ALA A 16 -6.37 -1.64 23.28
N PRO A 17 -6.43 -2.55 22.29
CA PRO A 17 -5.61 -2.46 21.06
C PRO A 17 -5.82 -1.15 20.28
N GLY A 18 -6.94 -0.44 20.51
CA GLY A 18 -7.27 0.81 19.85
C GLY A 18 -6.32 1.97 20.11
N VAL A 19 -5.73 2.08 21.31
CA VAL A 19 -4.95 3.29 21.69
C VAL A 19 -3.65 3.44 20.88
N ALA A 20 -3.02 2.34 20.48
CA ALA A 20 -1.79 2.40 19.68
C ALA A 20 -2.10 2.75 18.21
N GLN A 21 -3.18 2.20 17.66
CA GLN A 21 -3.65 2.50 16.31
C GLN A 21 -4.16 3.94 16.19
N GLU A 22 -4.88 4.46 17.17
CA GLU A 22 -5.31 5.87 17.25
C GLU A 22 -4.12 6.83 17.23
N ALA A 23 -3.02 6.50 17.90
CA ALA A 23 -1.83 7.35 17.91
C ALA A 23 -1.12 7.41 16.55
N ALA A 24 -1.18 6.34 15.74
CA ALA A 24 -0.63 6.33 14.40
C ALA A 24 -1.59 6.94 13.37
N ASP A 25 -2.88 6.72 13.56
CA ASP A 25 -3.93 7.31 12.75
C ASP A 25 -4.10 8.83 13.02
N ALA A 26 -3.54 9.34 14.11
CA ALA A 26 -3.46 10.77 14.43
C ALA A 26 -2.35 11.51 13.65
N VAL A 27 -1.51 10.82 12.86
CA VAL A 27 -0.72 11.48 11.82
C VAL A 27 -1.71 12.04 10.81
N ALA A 28 -1.69 13.37 10.64
CA ALA A 28 -2.66 14.08 9.81
C ALA A 28 -2.76 13.41 8.43
N PRO A 29 -3.96 13.03 7.99
CA PRO A 29 -4.15 12.48 6.66
C PRO A 29 -3.75 13.54 5.63
N GLU A 30 -3.35 13.05 4.48
CA GLU A 30 -3.07 13.91 3.35
C GLU A 30 -4.39 14.58 2.95
N THR A 31 -4.50 15.89 3.09
CA THR A 31 -5.68 16.63 2.65
C THR A 31 -5.71 16.69 1.13
N ALA A 32 -6.88 16.54 0.53
CA ALA A 32 -7.09 16.81 -0.87
C ALA A 32 -6.73 18.28 -1.16
N THR A 33 -5.81 18.52 -2.09
CA THR A 33 -5.36 19.85 -2.45
C THR A 33 -5.74 20.17 -3.88
N GLU A 34 -6.50 21.24 -4.08
CA GLU A 34 -6.81 21.79 -5.39
C GLU A 34 -5.65 22.65 -5.90
N GLY A 35 -5.24 22.44 -7.15
CA GLY A 35 -4.28 23.34 -7.79
C GLY A 35 -3.66 22.76 -9.08
N GLN A 36 -3.72 23.51 -10.16
CA GLN A 36 -2.99 23.23 -11.39
C GLN A 36 -1.59 23.82 -11.31
N VAL A 37 -0.56 23.05 -11.68
CA VAL A 37 0.81 23.46 -11.42
C VAL A 37 1.76 23.40 -12.62
N GLN A 38 1.44 22.65 -13.69
CA GLN A 38 2.31 22.54 -14.87
C GLN A 38 1.52 22.72 -16.16
N ALA A 39 2.18 23.14 -17.25
CA ALA A 39 1.59 23.08 -18.58
C ALA A 39 1.22 21.62 -18.89
N MET A 40 -0.06 21.32 -18.88
CA MET A 40 -0.62 19.99 -19.10
C MET A 40 -1.01 19.85 -20.57
N THR A 41 -0.94 18.63 -21.09
CA THR A 41 -1.52 18.33 -22.40
C THR A 41 -3.04 18.41 -22.34
N ASP A 42 -3.68 18.60 -23.48
CA ASP A 42 -5.15 18.62 -23.57
C ASP A 42 -5.77 17.30 -23.06
N GLU A 43 -5.06 16.18 -23.27
CA GLU A 43 -5.48 14.85 -22.79
C GLU A 43 -5.48 14.77 -21.25
N VAL A 44 -4.45 15.32 -20.60
CA VAL A 44 -4.37 15.38 -19.12
C VAL A 44 -5.46 16.29 -18.56
N ILE A 45 -5.71 17.44 -19.20
CA ILE A 45 -6.78 18.35 -18.78
C ILE A 45 -8.14 17.65 -18.87
N ALA A 46 -8.43 16.98 -20.00
CA ALA A 46 -9.67 16.24 -20.17
C ALA A 46 -9.83 15.11 -19.13
N ALA A 47 -8.74 14.40 -18.78
CA ALA A 47 -8.78 13.36 -17.75
C ALA A 47 -9.04 13.92 -16.34
N LEU A 48 -8.49 15.09 -16.02
CA LEU A 48 -8.77 15.79 -14.77
C LEU A 48 -10.22 16.27 -14.71
N GLU A 49 -10.75 16.82 -15.80
CA GLU A 49 -12.16 17.23 -15.91
C GLU A 49 -13.09 16.03 -15.72
N ALA A 50 -12.83 14.92 -16.42
CA ALA A 50 -13.62 13.68 -16.28
C ALA A 50 -13.65 13.19 -14.82
N LYS A 51 -12.49 13.17 -14.13
CA LYS A 51 -12.39 12.82 -12.72
C LYS A 51 -13.22 13.75 -11.83
N LEU A 52 -13.15 15.06 -12.04
CA LEU A 52 -13.93 16.06 -11.28
C LEU A 52 -15.44 15.93 -11.54
N ASP A 53 -15.82 15.58 -12.77
CA ASP A 53 -17.22 15.33 -13.15
C ASP A 53 -17.72 13.96 -12.66
N GLY A 54 -16.85 13.14 -12.06
CA GLY A 54 -17.19 11.82 -11.56
C GLY A 54 -17.47 10.78 -12.64
N VAL A 55 -16.91 10.95 -13.85
CA VAL A 55 -17.08 10.05 -14.99
C VAL A 55 -15.75 9.36 -15.35
N PRO A 56 -15.78 8.07 -15.78
CA PRO A 56 -14.56 7.37 -16.14
C PRO A 56 -13.97 7.88 -17.46
N VAL A 57 -12.64 7.85 -17.58
CA VAL A 57 -11.96 7.99 -18.87
C VAL A 57 -12.13 6.68 -19.65
N THR A 58 -12.51 6.78 -20.93
CA THR A 58 -12.73 5.58 -21.78
C THR A 58 -11.72 5.47 -22.91
N SER A 59 -11.34 4.25 -23.28
CA SER A 59 -10.42 3.97 -24.40
C SER A 59 -10.65 2.58 -24.98
N GLN A 60 -9.95 2.25 -26.09
CA GLN A 60 -10.15 0.98 -26.79
C GLN A 60 -8.89 0.09 -26.82
N ASN A 61 -7.70 0.69 -26.78
CA ASN A 61 -6.46 -0.03 -27.05
C ASN A 61 -5.61 -0.28 -25.80
N TRP A 62 -5.40 0.74 -25.02
CA TRP A 62 -4.59 0.69 -23.79
C TRP A 62 -5.02 1.76 -22.79
N MET A 63 -4.67 1.53 -21.52
CA MET A 63 -4.93 2.50 -20.46
C MET A 63 -3.89 2.41 -19.36
N VAL A 64 -3.54 3.57 -18.76
CA VAL A 64 -2.70 3.69 -17.58
C VAL A 64 -3.36 4.61 -16.56
N ALA A 65 -3.43 4.19 -15.30
CA ALA A 65 -3.91 4.98 -14.18
C ALA A 65 -2.90 4.92 -13.04
N ALA A 66 -2.47 6.10 -12.54
CA ALA A 66 -1.48 6.21 -11.48
C ALA A 66 -1.57 7.56 -10.75
N ALA A 67 -0.80 7.68 -9.66
CA ALA A 67 -0.95 8.72 -8.64
C ALA A 67 -0.57 10.15 -9.07
N ASN A 68 0.09 10.34 -10.23
CA ASN A 68 0.51 11.67 -10.67
C ASN A 68 0.42 11.83 -12.20
N PRO A 69 -0.11 12.94 -12.72
CA PRO A 69 -0.27 13.16 -14.18
C PRO A 69 1.03 13.01 -14.98
N LEU A 70 2.17 13.52 -14.49
CA LEU A 70 3.46 13.38 -15.18
C LEU A 70 3.91 11.94 -15.32
N ALA A 71 3.65 11.12 -14.30
CA ALA A 71 3.95 9.70 -14.33
C ALA A 71 3.02 8.96 -15.31
N VAL A 72 1.73 9.30 -15.30
CA VAL A 72 0.75 8.74 -16.26
C VAL A 72 1.11 9.09 -17.69
N GLU A 73 1.51 10.33 -17.99
CA GLU A 73 1.99 10.72 -19.32
C GLU A 73 3.24 9.94 -19.76
N ALA A 74 4.18 9.66 -18.84
CA ALA A 74 5.35 8.84 -19.15
C ALA A 74 4.96 7.42 -19.56
N GLY A 75 4.05 6.78 -18.79
CA GLY A 75 3.49 5.48 -19.14
C GLY A 75 2.72 5.49 -20.47
N ALA A 76 1.87 6.48 -20.67
CA ALA A 76 1.10 6.66 -21.91
C ALA A 76 2.00 6.78 -23.16
N ARG A 77 3.12 7.48 -23.05
CA ARG A 77 4.10 7.57 -24.16
C ARG A 77 4.70 6.21 -24.50
N VAL A 78 5.00 5.39 -23.50
CA VAL A 78 5.52 4.03 -23.72
C VAL A 78 4.47 3.14 -24.40
N LEU A 79 3.22 3.16 -23.91
CA LEU A 79 2.12 2.38 -24.48
C LEU A 79 1.80 2.81 -25.92
N ARG A 80 1.75 4.11 -26.19
CA ARG A 80 1.54 4.69 -27.53
C ARG A 80 2.65 4.31 -28.52
N ALA A 81 3.87 4.11 -28.02
CA ALA A 81 4.99 3.61 -28.82
C ALA A 81 4.98 2.07 -29.01
N GLY A 82 3.98 1.36 -28.49
CA GLY A 82 3.84 -0.09 -28.59
C GLY A 82 4.59 -0.88 -27.52
N GLY A 83 4.95 -0.23 -26.41
CA GLY A 83 5.48 -0.91 -25.22
C GLY A 83 4.40 -1.75 -24.51
N SER A 84 4.85 -2.69 -23.68
CA SER A 84 3.98 -3.50 -22.83
C SER A 84 3.58 -2.74 -21.55
N ALA A 85 2.62 -3.28 -20.80
CA ALA A 85 2.28 -2.76 -19.47
C ALA A 85 3.47 -2.81 -18.50
N ALA A 86 4.36 -3.79 -18.64
CA ALA A 86 5.60 -3.86 -17.84
C ALA A 86 6.59 -2.74 -18.20
N ASP A 87 6.71 -2.38 -19.48
CA ASP A 87 7.53 -1.23 -19.91
C ASP A 87 6.96 0.08 -19.37
N ALA A 88 5.64 0.28 -19.54
CA ALA A 88 4.97 1.48 -19.05
C ALA A 88 5.09 1.64 -17.53
N MET A 89 4.97 0.54 -16.77
CA MET A 89 5.16 0.52 -15.31
C MET A 89 6.54 1.05 -14.91
N VAL A 90 7.61 0.66 -15.61
CA VAL A 90 8.97 1.19 -15.33
C VAL A 90 8.99 2.72 -15.51
N ALA A 91 8.47 3.23 -16.63
CA ALA A 91 8.43 4.66 -16.90
C ALA A 91 7.58 5.43 -15.87
N VAL A 92 6.42 4.88 -15.48
CA VAL A 92 5.56 5.44 -14.41
C VAL A 92 6.32 5.49 -13.08
N GLN A 93 6.93 4.37 -12.67
CA GLN A 93 7.58 4.25 -11.36
C GLN A 93 8.77 5.20 -11.20
N VAL A 94 9.62 5.33 -12.23
CA VAL A 94 10.79 6.23 -12.13
C VAL A 94 10.37 7.70 -12.09
N VAL A 95 9.24 8.07 -12.68
CA VAL A 95 8.68 9.42 -12.57
C VAL A 95 7.99 9.60 -11.22
N LEU A 96 7.22 8.63 -10.71
CA LEU A 96 6.61 8.69 -9.37
C LEU A 96 7.67 8.89 -8.28
N GLY A 97 8.80 8.20 -8.34
CA GLY A 97 9.90 8.37 -7.37
C GLY A 97 10.52 9.78 -7.37
N LEU A 98 10.25 10.59 -8.41
CA LEU A 98 10.67 11.98 -8.51
C LEU A 98 9.58 12.96 -8.06
N VAL A 99 8.33 12.77 -8.54
CA VAL A 99 7.24 13.73 -8.35
C VAL A 99 6.36 13.45 -7.12
N GLU A 100 6.37 12.21 -6.65
CA GLU A 100 5.75 11.74 -5.39
C GLU A 100 6.77 11.03 -4.48
N PRO A 101 7.95 11.62 -4.22
CA PRO A 101 9.04 10.95 -3.50
C PRO A 101 8.67 10.57 -2.07
N GLN A 102 7.66 11.23 -1.50
CA GLN A 102 7.14 10.93 -0.16
C GLN A 102 6.36 9.61 -0.08
N SER A 103 5.93 9.05 -1.22
CA SER A 103 5.04 7.89 -1.27
C SER A 103 5.74 6.61 -1.71
N SER A 104 6.61 6.69 -2.71
CA SER A 104 7.29 5.52 -3.30
C SER A 104 8.56 5.92 -4.05
N GLY A 105 9.42 4.97 -4.37
CA GLY A 105 10.64 5.25 -5.12
C GLY A 105 11.63 4.10 -5.16
N LEU A 106 12.83 4.38 -5.68
CA LEU A 106 13.90 3.39 -5.85
C LEU A 106 14.40 2.84 -4.51
N GLY A 107 14.30 3.62 -3.43
CA GLY A 107 14.72 3.20 -2.08
C GLY A 107 13.68 2.39 -1.32
N GLY A 108 12.62 1.95 -1.97
CA GLY A 108 11.50 1.20 -1.39
C GLY A 108 11.26 -0.17 -2.00
N GLY A 109 10.03 -0.66 -1.89
CA GLY A 109 9.60 -1.94 -2.44
C GLY A 109 8.24 -1.89 -3.11
N ALA A 110 7.85 -3.03 -3.69
CA ALA A 110 6.58 -3.14 -4.40
C ALA A 110 6.07 -4.57 -4.47
N PHE A 111 4.76 -4.71 -4.72
CA PHE A 111 4.13 -5.95 -5.17
C PHE A 111 3.46 -5.73 -6.51
N LEU A 112 3.61 -6.69 -7.39
CA LEU A 112 3.08 -6.67 -8.74
C LEU A 112 2.24 -7.91 -9.01
N VAL A 113 1.05 -7.73 -9.57
CA VAL A 113 0.20 -8.77 -10.16
C VAL A 113 0.16 -8.55 -11.66
N TRP A 114 0.46 -9.58 -12.42
CA TRP A 114 0.51 -9.59 -13.87
C TRP A 114 -0.43 -10.65 -14.43
N TYR A 115 -1.28 -10.27 -15.38
CA TYR A 115 -2.02 -11.19 -16.23
C TYR A 115 -1.44 -11.16 -17.66
N ASP A 116 -1.06 -12.31 -18.14
CA ASP A 116 -0.52 -12.52 -19.50
C ASP A 116 -1.64 -12.97 -20.43
N ALA A 117 -2.07 -12.08 -21.31
CA ALA A 117 -3.18 -12.36 -22.24
C ALA A 117 -2.88 -13.46 -23.25
N ALA A 118 -1.59 -13.69 -23.59
CA ALA A 118 -1.21 -14.74 -24.55
C ALA A 118 -1.33 -16.15 -23.96
N THR A 119 -1.15 -16.28 -22.64
CA THR A 119 -1.17 -17.57 -21.94
C THR A 119 -2.36 -17.77 -21.01
N GLY A 120 -3.09 -16.70 -20.67
CA GLY A 120 -4.13 -16.69 -19.66
C GLY A 120 -3.60 -16.87 -18.23
N ARG A 121 -2.29 -16.73 -18.01
CA ARG A 121 -1.65 -16.97 -16.72
C ARG A 121 -1.53 -15.70 -15.90
N MET A 122 -1.89 -15.80 -14.61
CA MET A 122 -1.59 -14.78 -13.62
C MET A 122 -0.29 -15.13 -12.90
N THR A 123 0.54 -14.11 -12.64
CA THR A 123 1.83 -14.23 -11.94
C THR A 123 1.96 -13.07 -10.96
N THR A 124 2.54 -13.30 -9.79
CA THR A 124 2.85 -12.21 -8.86
C THR A 124 4.36 -12.12 -8.60
N LEU A 125 4.86 -10.89 -8.45
CA LEU A 125 6.25 -10.61 -8.10
C LEU A 125 6.30 -9.86 -6.77
N ASP A 126 7.09 -10.42 -5.85
CA ASP A 126 7.38 -9.86 -4.54
C ASP A 126 8.72 -9.15 -4.56
N GLY A 127 8.67 -7.82 -4.62
CA GLY A 127 9.79 -6.91 -4.46
C GLY A 127 9.75 -6.17 -3.11
N ARG A 128 9.19 -6.80 -2.05
CA ARG A 128 9.17 -6.26 -0.68
C ARG A 128 10.58 -6.16 -0.13
N GLU A 129 10.82 -5.19 0.71
CA GLU A 129 12.08 -5.00 1.41
C GLU A 129 12.39 -6.18 2.35
N THR A 130 13.66 -6.51 2.50
CA THR A 130 14.10 -7.53 3.45
C THR A 130 14.81 -6.89 4.65
N ALA A 131 14.63 -7.50 5.82
CA ALA A 131 15.40 -7.14 7.01
C ALA A 131 16.89 -7.44 6.78
N PRO A 132 17.81 -6.53 7.15
CA PRO A 132 19.24 -6.80 7.08
C PRO A 132 19.63 -8.06 7.85
N LEU A 133 20.63 -8.79 7.37
CA LEU A 133 21.14 -10.01 8.01
C LEU A 133 21.70 -9.78 9.43
N ALA A 134 22.09 -8.54 9.73
CA ALA A 134 22.57 -8.14 11.05
C ALA A 134 21.42 -7.66 11.98
N ALA A 135 20.17 -7.59 11.52
CA ALA A 135 19.02 -7.21 12.33
C ALA A 135 18.72 -8.30 13.38
N THR A 136 18.18 -7.89 14.51
CA THR A 136 17.80 -8.80 15.58
C THR A 136 16.29 -8.67 15.88
N PRO A 137 15.63 -9.68 16.42
CA PRO A 137 14.21 -9.60 16.77
C PRO A 137 13.85 -8.47 17.74
N THR A 138 14.82 -7.95 18.48
CA THR A 138 14.67 -6.86 19.45
C THR A 138 15.12 -5.50 18.89
N LEU A 139 15.27 -5.36 17.57
CA LEU A 139 15.78 -4.13 16.91
C LEU A 139 15.00 -2.88 17.32
N PHE A 140 13.69 -3.00 17.52
CA PHE A 140 12.79 -1.90 17.90
C PHE A 140 12.41 -1.89 19.38
N GLN A 141 13.31 -2.41 20.25
CA GLN A 141 13.13 -2.41 21.71
C GLN A 141 14.25 -1.63 22.38
N ASP A 142 13.92 -1.00 23.51
CA ASP A 142 14.89 -0.35 24.36
C ASP A 142 15.69 -1.36 25.22
N GLU A 143 16.57 -0.86 26.09
CA GLU A 143 17.38 -1.67 27.01
C GLU A 143 16.57 -2.49 28.03
N ASN A 144 15.30 -2.13 28.24
CA ASN A 144 14.37 -2.82 29.14
C ASN A 144 13.49 -3.85 28.40
N GLY A 145 13.62 -3.95 27.05
CA GLY A 145 12.80 -4.78 26.18
C GLY A 145 11.44 -4.19 25.83
N GLU A 146 11.22 -2.91 26.12
CA GLU A 146 9.99 -2.19 25.76
C GLU A 146 10.07 -1.64 24.33
N PRO A 147 8.96 -1.65 23.57
CA PRO A 147 8.90 -1.08 22.23
C PRO A 147 9.32 0.38 22.19
N LEU A 148 10.14 0.76 21.22
CA LEU A 148 10.46 2.16 20.91
C LEU A 148 9.18 2.92 20.53
N LYS A 149 9.20 4.24 20.72
CA LYS A 149 8.16 5.09 20.14
C LYS A 149 8.28 5.04 18.62
N PHE A 150 7.13 5.06 17.94
CA PHE A 150 7.07 4.83 16.52
C PHE A 150 8.03 5.73 15.71
N PHE A 151 7.97 7.04 15.88
CA PHE A 151 8.86 7.96 15.15
C PHE A 151 10.33 7.92 15.60
N ASP A 152 10.62 7.43 16.81
CA ASP A 152 12.00 7.17 17.23
C ASP A 152 12.58 5.94 16.50
N ALA A 153 11.73 5.00 16.09
CA ALA A 153 12.10 3.87 15.26
C ALA A 153 12.18 4.25 13.76
N VAL A 154 11.21 5.02 13.25
CA VAL A 154 11.07 5.36 11.83
C VAL A 154 12.19 6.24 11.31
N VAL A 155 12.50 7.36 12.02
CA VAL A 155 13.35 8.42 11.48
C VAL A 155 14.82 8.07 11.65
N GLY A 156 15.48 7.72 10.55
CA GLY A 156 16.89 7.34 10.53
C GLY A 156 17.15 5.95 9.95
N GLY A 157 18.36 5.42 10.17
CA GLY A 157 18.83 4.19 9.53
C GLY A 157 18.22 2.89 10.07
N LEU A 158 17.72 2.90 11.33
CA LEU A 158 17.27 1.69 12.03
C LEU A 158 16.13 0.98 11.30
N SER A 159 15.24 1.75 10.69
CA SER A 159 14.04 1.27 10.01
C SER A 159 14.23 0.85 8.56
N VAL A 160 15.43 1.08 7.99
CA VAL A 160 15.67 0.86 6.57
C VAL A 160 15.84 -0.62 6.25
N GLY A 161 14.92 -1.16 5.47
CA GLY A 161 15.03 -2.47 4.82
C GLY A 161 15.80 -2.40 3.50
N THR A 162 16.26 -3.56 3.02
CA THR A 162 16.92 -3.66 1.72
C THR A 162 15.92 -3.33 0.62
N PRO A 163 16.13 -2.29 -0.19
CA PRO A 163 15.19 -1.90 -1.24
C PRO A 163 14.96 -2.98 -2.29
N GLY A 164 13.73 -3.09 -2.78
CA GLY A 164 13.35 -4.10 -3.77
C GLY A 164 12.84 -3.55 -5.09
N THR A 165 12.42 -2.28 -5.14
CA THR A 165 11.82 -1.69 -6.34
C THR A 165 12.68 -1.82 -7.59
N PRO A 166 13.99 -1.47 -7.62
CA PRO A 166 14.80 -1.58 -8.84
C PRO A 166 14.90 -3.00 -9.39
N ALA A 167 15.02 -4.00 -8.52
CA ALA A 167 15.07 -5.40 -8.93
C ALA A 167 13.72 -5.88 -9.49
N LEU A 168 12.60 -5.45 -8.91
CA LEU A 168 11.27 -5.80 -9.42
C LEU A 168 11.01 -5.20 -10.79
N LEU A 169 11.39 -3.92 -11.01
CA LEU A 169 11.25 -3.26 -12.32
C LEU A 169 12.03 -4.02 -13.41
N GLU A 170 13.29 -4.38 -13.15
CA GLU A 170 14.12 -5.12 -14.09
C GLU A 170 13.58 -6.52 -14.35
N GLU A 171 13.17 -7.25 -13.31
CA GLU A 171 12.63 -8.60 -13.44
C GLU A 171 11.32 -8.61 -14.25
N ALA A 172 10.41 -7.66 -14.00
CA ALA A 172 9.18 -7.52 -14.77
C ALA A 172 9.47 -7.18 -16.25
N HIS A 173 10.38 -6.23 -16.51
CA HIS A 173 10.79 -5.89 -17.86
C HIS A 173 11.47 -7.07 -18.57
N ARG A 174 12.37 -7.79 -17.89
CA ARG A 174 13.04 -8.96 -18.44
C ARG A 174 12.05 -10.07 -18.88
N ARG A 175 10.93 -10.22 -18.16
CA ARG A 175 9.89 -11.22 -18.45
C ARG A 175 8.95 -10.77 -19.55
N TRP A 176 8.48 -9.52 -19.48
CA TRP A 176 7.33 -9.05 -20.23
C TRP A 176 7.57 -7.76 -21.02
N GLY A 177 8.78 -7.18 -20.91
CA GLY A 177 9.14 -5.97 -21.65
C GLY A 177 9.27 -6.22 -23.16
N ARG A 178 8.94 -5.19 -23.93
CA ARG A 178 9.00 -5.14 -25.39
C ARG A 178 9.85 -3.98 -25.89
N SER A 179 9.95 -2.93 -25.09
CA SER A 179 10.75 -1.73 -25.38
C SER A 179 12.19 -1.89 -24.88
N SER A 180 13.11 -1.06 -25.38
CA SER A 180 14.47 -1.06 -24.87
C SER A 180 14.52 -0.49 -23.47
N TRP A 181 15.15 -1.21 -22.53
CA TRP A 181 15.30 -0.79 -21.13
C TRP A 181 15.78 0.64 -20.94
N PRO A 182 16.88 1.11 -21.59
CA PRO A 182 17.36 2.49 -21.38
C PRO A 182 16.35 3.57 -21.75
N GLY A 183 15.49 3.32 -22.74
CA GLY A 183 14.50 4.28 -23.20
C GLY A 183 13.40 4.57 -22.17
N LEU A 184 13.13 3.64 -21.26
CA LEU A 184 12.08 3.74 -20.24
C LEU A 184 12.40 4.79 -19.16
N PHE A 185 13.66 5.19 -19.04
CA PHE A 185 14.14 6.18 -18.06
C PHE A 185 14.15 7.63 -18.60
N ALA A 186 13.88 7.81 -19.89
CA ALA A 186 14.08 9.11 -20.56
C ALA A 186 13.28 10.25 -19.92
N ASP A 187 12.01 10.03 -19.57
CA ASP A 187 11.17 11.05 -18.96
C ASP A 187 11.59 11.37 -17.52
N GLY A 188 11.92 10.36 -16.73
CA GLY A 188 12.44 10.55 -15.38
C GLY A 188 13.74 11.35 -15.38
N ILE A 189 14.68 11.02 -16.28
CA ILE A 189 15.97 11.74 -16.43
C ILE A 189 15.70 13.21 -16.85
N ARG A 190 14.86 13.42 -17.86
CA ARG A 190 14.52 14.75 -18.33
C ARG A 190 13.88 15.61 -17.25
N LEU A 191 12.87 15.08 -16.55
CA LEU A 191 12.19 15.79 -15.47
C LEU A 191 13.11 16.09 -14.29
N ALA A 192 14.03 15.19 -13.97
CA ALA A 192 15.01 15.40 -12.91
C ALA A 192 16.05 16.47 -13.27
N ASP A 193 16.52 16.52 -14.53
CA ASP A 193 17.48 17.52 -15.00
C ASP A 193 16.86 18.90 -15.23
N GLU A 194 15.70 18.96 -15.93
CA GLU A 194 15.05 20.23 -16.31
C GLU A 194 14.17 20.80 -15.19
N GLY A 195 13.80 19.94 -14.24
CA GLY A 195 12.90 20.25 -13.14
C GLY A 195 11.43 20.13 -13.51
N PHE A 196 10.65 19.81 -12.48
CA PHE A 196 9.18 19.78 -12.50
C PHE A 196 8.62 20.80 -11.51
N LEU A 197 7.34 21.11 -11.61
CA LEU A 197 6.69 22.00 -10.66
C LEU A 197 6.17 21.21 -9.46
N VAL A 198 6.51 21.68 -8.25
CA VAL A 198 6.06 21.11 -6.99
C VAL A 198 4.53 21.16 -6.93
N SER A 199 3.92 19.99 -6.73
CA SER A 199 2.47 19.88 -6.63
C SER A 199 1.94 20.42 -5.30
N PRO A 200 0.64 20.73 -5.21
CA PRO A 200 0.00 21.12 -3.95
C PRO A 200 0.20 20.09 -2.84
N ARG A 201 0.04 18.80 -3.19
CA ARG A 201 0.19 17.69 -2.24
C ARG A 201 1.63 17.56 -1.73
N LEU A 202 2.62 17.59 -2.62
CA LEU A 202 4.04 17.52 -2.21
C LEU A 202 4.40 18.72 -1.29
N ALA A 203 3.96 19.93 -1.63
CA ALA A 203 4.23 21.13 -0.83
C ALA A 203 3.65 20.99 0.60
N SER A 204 2.38 20.59 0.72
CA SER A 204 1.70 20.41 2.00
C SER A 204 2.38 19.33 2.86
N LEU A 205 2.76 18.19 2.26
CA LEU A 205 3.41 17.10 3.00
C LEU A 205 4.82 17.47 3.45
N VAL A 206 5.58 18.23 2.64
CA VAL A 206 6.89 18.77 3.05
C VAL A 206 6.74 19.74 4.23
N GLU A 207 5.74 20.62 4.19
CA GLU A 207 5.46 21.55 5.30
C GLU A 207 5.15 20.80 6.59
N ASN A 208 4.28 19.79 6.51
CA ASN A 208 3.85 18.99 7.68
C ASN A 208 4.99 18.16 8.30
N ASP A 209 5.99 17.74 7.51
CA ASP A 209 7.12 16.92 7.98
C ASP A 209 8.45 17.70 8.07
N ALA A 210 8.43 19.02 7.90
CA ALA A 210 9.62 19.88 7.81
C ALA A 210 10.59 19.70 9.01
N GLU A 211 10.08 19.54 10.23
CA GLU A 211 10.91 19.29 11.42
C GLU A 211 11.75 18.01 11.28
N ARG A 212 11.15 16.90 10.79
CA ARG A 212 11.86 15.63 10.63
C ARG A 212 12.80 15.64 9.43
N LEU A 213 12.36 16.25 8.31
CA LEU A 213 13.19 16.41 7.11
C LEU A 213 14.44 17.26 7.39
N SER A 214 14.35 18.24 8.30
CA SER A 214 15.48 19.10 8.65
C SER A 214 16.62 18.39 9.41
N ARG A 215 16.38 17.17 9.91
CA ARG A 215 17.37 16.42 10.71
C ARG A 215 18.54 15.91 9.89
N PHE A 216 18.37 15.75 8.57
CA PHE A 216 19.37 15.18 7.68
C PHE A 216 19.76 16.20 6.59
N PRO A 217 21.04 16.57 6.50
CA PRO A 217 21.48 17.68 5.63
C PRO A 217 21.07 17.54 4.16
N GLU A 218 21.26 16.35 3.56
CA GLU A 218 20.93 16.10 2.15
C GLU A 218 19.43 16.22 1.89
N THR A 219 18.62 15.69 2.79
CA THR A 219 17.16 15.78 2.75
C THR A 219 16.67 17.21 2.95
N ALA A 220 17.27 17.93 3.92
CA ALA A 220 16.96 19.32 4.18
C ALA A 220 17.32 20.23 3.00
N GLU A 221 18.47 20.00 2.35
CA GLU A 221 18.87 20.78 1.18
C GLU A 221 17.85 20.63 0.04
N TYR A 222 17.29 19.43 -0.16
CA TYR A 222 16.36 19.15 -1.25
C TYR A 222 14.93 19.63 -0.93
N PHE A 223 14.37 19.32 0.24
CA PHE A 223 12.99 19.61 0.58
C PHE A 223 12.78 20.96 1.28
N LEU A 224 13.83 21.52 1.89
CA LEU A 224 13.81 22.77 2.66
C LEU A 224 14.89 23.75 2.15
N PRO A 225 14.92 24.07 0.85
CA PRO A 225 15.97 24.93 0.27
C PRO A 225 15.99 26.30 0.94
N GLY A 226 17.16 26.68 1.47
CA GLY A 226 17.30 27.92 2.26
C GLY A 226 16.64 27.88 3.63
N GLY A 227 16.26 26.69 4.11
CA GLY A 227 15.64 26.46 5.42
C GLY A 227 14.12 26.63 5.45
N ALA A 228 13.45 26.76 4.28
CA ALA A 228 12.00 26.87 4.18
C ALA A 228 11.41 25.69 3.35
N PRO A 229 10.22 25.18 3.70
CA PRO A 229 9.55 24.14 2.95
C PRO A 229 9.32 24.52 1.49
N LEU A 230 9.38 23.52 0.58
CA LEU A 230 9.02 23.67 -0.82
C LEU A 230 7.62 24.30 -0.95
N GLN A 231 7.46 25.18 -1.91
CA GLN A 231 6.19 25.83 -2.19
C GLN A 231 5.56 25.27 -3.47
N GLN A 232 4.23 25.17 -3.50
CA GLN A 232 3.48 24.83 -4.71
C GLN A 232 3.91 25.71 -5.89
N GLY A 233 4.13 25.11 -7.06
CA GLY A 233 4.54 25.78 -8.27
C GLY A 233 6.03 26.16 -8.34
N GLN A 234 6.79 25.91 -7.27
CA GLN A 234 8.25 26.03 -7.32
C GLN A 234 8.83 24.99 -8.29
N ARG A 235 9.81 25.38 -9.11
CA ARG A 235 10.54 24.41 -9.93
C ARG A 235 11.57 23.67 -9.09
N LEU A 236 11.46 22.35 -9.06
CA LEU A 236 12.36 21.45 -8.33
C LEU A 236 13.16 20.60 -9.32
N MET A 237 14.47 20.61 -9.20
CA MET A 237 15.41 19.78 -9.97
C MET A 237 16.05 18.76 -9.06
N ASN A 238 16.40 17.58 -9.63
CA ASN A 238 17.09 16.54 -8.89
C ASN A 238 18.19 15.88 -9.76
N PRO A 239 19.32 16.57 -9.99
CA PRO A 239 20.41 16.04 -10.83
C PRO A 239 21.00 14.73 -10.30
N ALA A 240 21.01 14.52 -8.97
CA ALA A 240 21.48 13.29 -8.36
C ALA A 240 20.57 12.10 -8.73
N TYR A 241 19.26 12.31 -8.73
CA TYR A 241 18.30 11.30 -9.19
C TYR A 241 18.46 11.01 -10.69
N ALA A 242 18.66 12.04 -11.51
CA ALA A 242 18.94 11.86 -12.94
C ALA A 242 20.17 10.98 -13.19
N GLU A 243 21.24 11.17 -12.41
CA GLU A 243 22.43 10.33 -12.52
C GLU A 243 22.15 8.88 -12.08
N THR A 244 21.43 8.69 -11.00
CA THR A 244 20.97 7.35 -10.58
C THR A 244 20.17 6.66 -11.68
N LEU A 245 19.24 7.37 -12.33
CA LEU A 245 18.46 6.83 -13.45
C LEU A 245 19.34 6.50 -14.67
N ARG A 246 20.40 7.29 -14.95
CA ARG A 246 21.37 6.98 -16.01
C ARG A 246 22.15 5.70 -15.71
N VAL A 247 22.53 5.48 -14.44
CA VAL A 247 23.19 4.23 -14.01
C VAL A 247 22.24 3.05 -14.23
N LEU A 248 20.98 3.14 -13.75
CA LEU A 248 19.97 2.08 -13.95
C LEU A 248 19.68 1.83 -15.44
N ALA A 249 19.58 2.87 -16.25
CA ALA A 249 19.36 2.75 -17.69
C ALA A 249 20.50 2.03 -18.40
N ARG A 250 21.75 2.23 -17.97
CA ARG A 250 22.95 1.65 -18.57
C ARG A 250 23.26 0.25 -18.04
N ASP A 251 23.19 0.05 -16.73
CA ASP A 251 23.72 -1.12 -16.02
C ASP A 251 22.62 -2.02 -15.43
N GLY A 252 21.35 -1.64 -15.57
CA GLY A 252 20.22 -2.34 -14.95
C GLY A 252 20.23 -2.24 -13.42
N ALA A 253 19.52 -3.13 -12.76
CA ALA A 253 19.47 -3.21 -11.29
C ALA A 253 20.86 -3.51 -10.67
N ALA A 254 21.75 -4.16 -11.41
CA ALA A 254 23.13 -4.40 -10.94
C ALA A 254 23.87 -3.11 -10.58
N GLY A 255 23.58 -2.00 -11.27
CA GLY A 255 24.12 -0.67 -10.96
C GLY A 255 23.63 -0.09 -9.64
N PHE A 256 22.45 -0.53 -9.16
CA PHE A 256 21.88 -0.11 -7.88
C PHE A 256 22.38 -0.97 -6.71
N TYR A 257 22.37 -2.30 -6.89
CA TYR A 257 22.74 -3.26 -5.82
C TYR A 257 24.24 -3.46 -5.67
N GLY A 258 25.03 -2.86 -6.53
CA GLY A 258 26.51 -2.86 -6.51
C GLY A 258 27.11 -1.47 -6.71
N GLY A 259 28.43 -1.38 -6.63
CA GLY A 259 29.16 -0.14 -6.91
C GLY A 259 28.91 0.99 -5.92
N GLU A 260 28.91 2.24 -6.43
CA GLU A 260 28.85 3.46 -5.60
C GLU A 260 27.47 3.66 -4.97
N ILE A 261 26.37 3.43 -5.69
CA ILE A 261 25.01 3.61 -5.16
C ILE A 261 24.80 2.70 -3.94
N ALA A 262 25.15 1.41 -4.05
CA ALA A 262 25.06 0.48 -2.93
C ALA A 262 25.92 0.91 -1.74
N ALA A 263 27.16 1.37 -2.00
CA ALA A 263 28.06 1.85 -0.95
C ALA A 263 27.50 3.10 -0.25
N ASP A 264 26.89 4.00 -1.00
CA ASP A 264 26.25 5.22 -0.49
C ASP A 264 25.03 4.91 0.37
N ILE A 265 24.15 4.00 -0.07
CA ILE A 265 23.02 3.53 0.72
C ILE A 265 23.50 3.00 2.08
N VAL A 266 24.48 2.09 2.07
CA VAL A 266 25.04 1.52 3.31
C VAL A 266 25.64 2.59 4.20
N ARG A 267 26.39 3.53 3.62
CA ARG A 267 27.01 4.63 4.35
C ARG A 267 25.98 5.54 5.00
N THR A 268 24.92 5.92 4.26
CA THR A 268 23.83 6.77 4.73
C THR A 268 23.07 6.10 5.88
N VAL A 269 22.73 4.84 5.75
CA VAL A 269 22.00 4.07 6.77
C VAL A 269 22.83 3.89 8.04
N ARG A 270 24.10 3.48 7.89
CA ARG A 270 24.98 3.17 9.04
C ARG A 270 25.47 4.40 9.80
N ASN A 271 25.54 5.54 9.13
CA ASN A 271 25.99 6.79 9.73
C ASN A 271 24.84 7.78 10.02
N ALA A 272 23.57 7.30 9.95
CA ALA A 272 22.42 8.15 10.24
C ALA A 272 22.53 8.77 11.66
N PRO A 273 22.54 10.10 11.78
CA PRO A 273 22.70 10.77 13.08
C PRO A 273 21.59 10.37 14.05
N GLY A 274 21.96 9.95 15.24
CA GLY A 274 21.04 9.62 16.34
C GLY A 274 20.33 8.27 16.24
N ASN A 275 20.19 7.70 15.02
CA ASN A 275 19.49 6.43 14.81
C ASN A 275 20.10 5.61 13.65
N PRO A 276 21.35 5.13 13.80
CA PRO A 276 22.05 4.35 12.76
C PRO A 276 21.42 2.97 12.57
N GLY A 277 21.36 2.50 11.32
CA GLY A 277 20.89 1.17 10.96
C GLY A 277 22.01 0.14 10.80
N VAL A 278 21.63 -1.08 10.42
CA VAL A 278 22.56 -2.23 10.34
C VAL A 278 22.72 -2.77 8.92
N LEU A 279 22.12 -2.12 7.90
CA LEU A 279 22.20 -2.53 6.49
C LEU A 279 23.67 -2.63 6.03
N SER A 280 23.96 -3.63 5.20
CA SER A 280 25.29 -3.92 4.67
C SER A 280 25.26 -4.14 3.16
N GLY A 281 26.44 -4.10 2.52
CA GLY A 281 26.57 -4.42 1.11
C GLY A 281 26.19 -5.87 0.78
N ALA A 282 26.27 -6.79 1.75
CA ALA A 282 25.83 -8.18 1.57
C ALA A 282 24.31 -8.27 1.44
N ASP A 283 23.55 -7.47 2.19
CA ASP A 283 22.09 -7.43 2.11
C ASP A 283 21.63 -6.99 0.72
N LEU A 284 22.27 -5.94 0.18
CA LEU A 284 22.00 -5.47 -1.18
C LEU A 284 22.39 -6.51 -2.24
N ALA A 285 23.59 -7.09 -2.14
CA ALA A 285 24.07 -8.06 -3.12
C ALA A 285 23.28 -9.39 -3.16
N LEU A 286 22.62 -9.76 -2.06
CA LEU A 286 21.83 -10.99 -1.93
C LEU A 286 20.35 -10.78 -2.20
N TYR A 287 19.90 -9.53 -2.38
CA TYR A 287 18.48 -9.25 -2.61
C TYR A 287 17.99 -9.91 -3.90
N GLN A 288 16.81 -10.50 -3.82
CA GLN A 288 16.13 -11.14 -4.95
C GLN A 288 14.62 -10.89 -4.91
N VAL A 289 14.05 -10.64 -6.07
CA VAL A 289 12.60 -10.67 -6.29
C VAL A 289 12.13 -12.13 -6.23
N ILE A 290 10.99 -12.38 -5.60
CA ILE A 290 10.41 -13.72 -5.51
C ILE A 290 9.12 -13.76 -6.34
N GLU A 291 9.00 -14.76 -7.21
CA GLU A 291 7.71 -15.11 -7.81
C GLU A 291 6.89 -15.88 -6.78
N ARG A 292 5.63 -15.46 -6.61
CA ARG A 292 4.69 -16.13 -5.71
C ARG A 292 3.42 -16.51 -6.45
N GLU A 293 2.73 -17.55 -6.01
CA GLU A 293 1.40 -17.88 -6.53
C GLU A 293 0.40 -16.81 -6.08
N PRO A 294 -0.50 -16.34 -6.96
CA PRO A 294 -1.57 -15.44 -6.58
C PRO A 294 -2.51 -16.10 -5.56
N VAL A 295 -3.09 -15.29 -4.68
CA VAL A 295 -4.19 -15.71 -3.82
C VAL A 295 -5.49 -15.21 -4.43
N CYS A 296 -6.42 -16.13 -4.70
CA CYS A 296 -7.70 -15.83 -5.29
C CYS A 296 -8.85 -16.28 -4.38
N THR A 297 -9.95 -15.54 -4.39
CA THR A 297 -11.18 -15.84 -3.63
C THR A 297 -12.39 -15.54 -4.50
N GLU A 298 -13.37 -16.42 -4.48
CA GLU A 298 -14.64 -16.22 -5.18
C GLU A 298 -15.50 -15.14 -4.51
N TYR A 299 -16.00 -14.22 -5.30
CA TYR A 299 -16.98 -13.22 -4.90
C TYR A 299 -18.04 -13.01 -5.98
N ARG A 300 -19.28 -13.40 -5.72
CA ARG A 300 -20.37 -13.41 -6.71
C ARG A 300 -20.01 -14.29 -7.92
N ALA A 301 -19.99 -13.69 -9.10
CA ALA A 301 -19.59 -14.33 -10.36
C ALA A 301 -18.10 -14.08 -10.70
N TYR A 302 -17.34 -13.55 -9.77
CA TYR A 302 -15.97 -13.11 -9.98
C TYR A 302 -14.98 -13.92 -9.14
N GLU A 303 -13.73 -13.96 -9.61
CA GLU A 303 -12.58 -14.40 -8.84
C GLU A 303 -11.67 -13.19 -8.57
N VAL A 304 -11.48 -12.85 -7.29
CA VAL A 304 -10.68 -11.71 -6.86
C VAL A 304 -9.29 -12.20 -6.50
N CYS A 305 -8.30 -11.85 -7.31
CA CYS A 305 -6.94 -12.34 -7.22
C CYS A 305 -5.95 -11.22 -6.89
N GLY A 306 -4.97 -11.51 -6.04
CA GLY A 306 -3.94 -10.53 -5.68
C GLY A 306 -2.69 -11.18 -5.10
N MET A 307 -1.83 -10.32 -4.54
CA MET A 307 -0.57 -10.73 -3.94
C MET A 307 -0.78 -11.49 -2.62
N GLY A 308 -0.19 -12.67 -2.55
CA GLY A 308 -0.13 -13.48 -1.32
C GLY A 308 0.95 -13.00 -0.33
N PRO A 309 1.17 -13.76 0.78
CA PRO A 309 2.20 -13.41 1.76
C PRO A 309 3.58 -13.15 1.14
N PRO A 310 4.33 -12.14 1.63
CA PRO A 310 4.16 -11.40 2.87
C PRO A 310 3.08 -10.30 2.82
N SER A 311 2.39 -10.07 1.68
CA SER A 311 1.20 -9.25 1.70
C SER A 311 0.04 -10.00 2.37
N SER A 312 -0.68 -9.30 3.23
CA SER A 312 -1.96 -9.74 3.79
C SER A 312 -3.14 -9.30 2.89
N GLY A 313 -2.87 -8.50 1.85
CA GLY A 313 -3.88 -7.81 1.07
C GLY A 313 -4.92 -8.74 0.46
N ALA A 314 -4.50 -9.64 -0.43
CA ALA A 314 -5.43 -10.55 -1.10
C ALA A 314 -6.17 -11.48 -0.12
N LEU A 315 -5.48 -11.97 0.92
CA LEU A 315 -6.10 -12.81 1.95
C LEU A 315 -7.20 -12.05 2.71
N THR A 316 -6.91 -10.84 3.17
CA THR A 316 -7.86 -10.07 3.99
C THR A 316 -9.01 -9.51 3.16
N VAL A 317 -8.74 -9.01 1.94
CA VAL A 317 -9.80 -8.61 0.98
C VAL A 317 -10.69 -9.82 0.65
N GLY A 318 -10.06 -10.98 0.33
CA GLY A 318 -10.78 -12.21 0.03
C GLY A 318 -11.63 -12.70 1.20
N GLN A 319 -11.15 -12.60 2.44
CA GLN A 319 -11.94 -12.93 3.63
C GLN A 319 -13.16 -12.01 3.80
N ILE A 320 -12.97 -10.69 3.63
CA ILE A 320 -14.09 -9.72 3.71
C ILE A 320 -15.16 -10.06 2.67
N LEU A 321 -14.76 -10.18 1.41
CA LEU A 321 -15.67 -10.46 0.31
C LEU A 321 -16.32 -11.86 0.44
N GLY A 322 -15.54 -12.87 0.78
CA GLY A 322 -16.03 -14.24 0.94
C GLY A 322 -17.05 -14.39 2.07
N MET A 323 -16.87 -13.73 3.22
CA MET A 323 -17.87 -13.69 4.30
C MET A 323 -19.16 -12.99 3.86
N LEU A 324 -19.05 -11.98 2.98
CA LEU A 324 -20.21 -11.23 2.48
C LEU A 324 -20.95 -11.93 1.33
N ASN A 325 -20.42 -13.02 0.79
CA ASN A 325 -21.02 -13.75 -0.34
C ASN A 325 -22.46 -14.23 -0.07
N GLY A 326 -22.79 -14.53 1.19
CA GLY A 326 -24.12 -14.98 1.61
C GLY A 326 -25.14 -13.85 1.80
N TYR A 327 -24.76 -12.58 1.67
CA TYR A 327 -25.61 -11.42 1.92
C TYR A 327 -25.96 -10.69 0.62
N ASP A 328 -27.19 -10.25 0.44
CA ASP A 328 -27.65 -9.53 -0.75
C ASP A 328 -27.35 -8.02 -0.61
N LEU A 329 -26.06 -7.66 -0.73
CA LEU A 329 -25.63 -6.26 -0.66
C LEU A 329 -26.20 -5.43 -1.82
N ALA A 330 -26.47 -6.07 -2.97
CA ALA A 330 -27.06 -5.40 -4.12
C ALA A 330 -28.49 -4.88 -3.80
N ALA A 331 -29.32 -5.70 -3.15
CA ALA A 331 -30.64 -5.28 -2.72
C ALA A 331 -30.62 -4.27 -1.57
N MET A 332 -29.60 -4.31 -0.69
CA MET A 332 -29.44 -3.33 0.39
C MET A 332 -29.05 -1.95 -0.14
N GLY A 333 -28.17 -1.90 -1.13
CA GLY A 333 -27.64 -0.66 -1.70
C GLY A 333 -26.62 0.08 -0.83
N PRO A 334 -25.93 1.09 -1.40
CA PRO A 334 -24.87 1.84 -0.73
C PRO A 334 -25.38 2.75 0.40
N GLU A 335 -26.67 3.10 0.41
CA GLU A 335 -27.30 3.96 1.43
C GLU A 335 -27.77 3.18 2.67
N SER A 336 -27.53 1.87 2.72
CA SER A 336 -27.96 1.00 3.81
C SER A 336 -26.92 0.98 4.95
N ALA A 337 -27.28 1.50 6.12
CA ALA A 337 -26.45 1.37 7.31
C ALA A 337 -26.21 -0.11 7.70
N GLU A 338 -27.16 -1.00 7.40
CA GLU A 338 -26.99 -2.45 7.60
C GLU A 338 -25.95 -3.05 6.66
N ALA A 339 -25.87 -2.63 5.40
CA ALA A 339 -24.79 -3.05 4.51
C ALA A 339 -23.41 -2.66 5.08
N TRP A 340 -23.28 -1.43 5.57
CA TRP A 340 -22.05 -0.95 6.19
C TRP A 340 -21.75 -1.64 7.52
N ARG A 341 -22.76 -2.01 8.32
CA ARG A 341 -22.58 -2.86 9.50
C ARG A 341 -21.92 -4.20 9.13
N LEU A 342 -22.48 -4.89 8.13
CA LEU A 342 -21.98 -6.17 7.65
C LEU A 342 -20.54 -6.05 7.13
N ILE A 343 -20.25 -5.05 6.29
CA ILE A 343 -18.94 -4.79 5.74
C ILE A 343 -17.93 -4.50 6.87
N GLY A 344 -18.32 -3.68 7.85
CA GLY A 344 -17.47 -3.33 8.98
C GLY A 344 -17.14 -4.53 9.88
N ASP A 345 -18.10 -5.36 10.20
CA ASP A 345 -17.88 -6.55 11.04
C ASP A 345 -17.12 -7.66 10.28
N ALA A 346 -17.40 -7.86 8.99
CA ALA A 346 -16.59 -8.77 8.15
C ALA A 346 -15.12 -8.31 8.10
N SER A 347 -14.90 -7.00 7.97
CA SER A 347 -13.55 -6.43 8.01
C SER A 347 -12.86 -6.70 9.36
N ARG A 348 -13.53 -6.46 10.49
CA ARG A 348 -12.98 -6.73 11.84
C ARG A 348 -12.58 -8.19 12.02
N LEU A 349 -13.42 -9.13 11.58
CA LEU A 349 -13.13 -10.56 11.64
C LEU A 349 -11.91 -10.92 10.81
N ALA A 350 -11.79 -10.39 9.59
CA ALA A 350 -10.65 -10.60 8.71
C ALA A 350 -9.35 -9.97 9.29
N PHE A 351 -9.43 -8.80 9.90
CA PHE A 351 -8.30 -8.16 10.56
C PHE A 351 -7.84 -8.91 11.83
N ALA A 352 -8.75 -9.58 12.54
CA ALA A 352 -8.39 -10.45 13.66
C ALA A 352 -7.56 -11.66 13.18
N ASP A 353 -7.97 -12.32 12.08
CA ASP A 353 -7.20 -13.39 11.47
C ASP A 353 -5.84 -12.88 10.95
N ARG A 354 -5.84 -11.70 10.31
CA ARG A 354 -4.63 -11.04 9.83
C ARG A 354 -3.61 -10.83 10.94
N GLY A 355 -4.04 -10.31 12.08
CA GLY A 355 -3.19 -10.06 13.24
C GLY A 355 -2.52 -11.32 13.77
N ARG A 356 -3.22 -12.45 13.75
CA ARG A 356 -2.73 -13.74 14.27
C ARG A 356 -1.81 -14.46 13.29
N TYR A 357 -2.21 -14.57 12.03
CA TYR A 357 -1.66 -15.57 11.11
C TYR A 357 -0.73 -14.99 10.05
N MET A 358 -0.89 -13.71 9.64
CA MET A 358 -0.24 -13.23 8.43
C MET A 358 1.14 -12.62 8.68
N ALA A 359 2.15 -13.15 7.97
CA ALA A 359 3.55 -12.77 8.00
C ALA A 359 4.25 -13.20 6.70
N ASP A 360 5.57 -13.23 6.67
CA ASP A 360 6.36 -13.80 5.59
C ASP A 360 6.28 -15.35 5.62
N SER A 361 5.67 -15.93 4.59
CA SER A 361 5.48 -17.37 4.49
C SER A 361 6.76 -18.18 4.30
N ASP A 362 7.88 -17.54 3.93
CA ASP A 362 9.18 -18.19 3.82
C ASP A 362 9.81 -18.44 5.21
N PHE A 363 9.34 -17.71 6.23
CA PHE A 363 9.83 -17.78 7.62
C PHE A 363 8.81 -18.38 8.59
N VAL A 364 7.53 -18.25 8.28
CA VAL A 364 6.45 -18.61 9.20
C VAL A 364 5.42 -19.48 8.47
N PRO A 365 5.15 -20.70 8.94
CA PRO A 365 4.05 -21.48 8.41
C PRO A 365 2.73 -20.73 8.60
N MET A 366 1.93 -20.66 7.55
CA MET A 366 0.67 -19.91 7.52
C MET A 366 -0.47 -20.73 6.92
N PRO A 367 -1.70 -20.60 7.44
CA PRO A 367 -2.87 -21.27 6.88
C PRO A 367 -3.42 -20.56 5.64
N THR A 368 -2.57 -20.23 4.66
CA THR A 368 -2.93 -19.40 3.50
C THR A 368 -4.16 -19.92 2.77
N LYS A 369 -4.25 -21.23 2.52
CA LYS A 369 -5.42 -21.86 1.89
C LYS A 369 -6.63 -21.89 2.82
N GLY A 370 -6.41 -22.23 4.10
CA GLY A 370 -7.48 -22.31 5.08
C GLY A 370 -8.15 -20.97 5.36
N LEU A 371 -7.40 -19.86 5.29
CA LEU A 371 -7.92 -18.50 5.51
C LEU A 371 -8.93 -18.05 4.44
N VAL A 372 -8.85 -18.57 3.23
CA VAL A 372 -9.77 -18.26 2.12
C VAL A 372 -10.60 -19.47 1.70
N ASP A 373 -10.59 -20.54 2.50
CA ASP A 373 -11.44 -21.72 2.26
C ASP A 373 -12.93 -21.36 2.37
N PRO A 374 -13.77 -21.70 1.37
CA PRO A 374 -15.18 -21.34 1.39
C PRO A 374 -15.97 -21.84 2.62
N ALA A 375 -15.64 -23.00 3.16
CA ALA A 375 -16.31 -23.53 4.36
C ALA A 375 -15.90 -22.74 5.61
N TYR A 376 -14.63 -22.37 5.72
CA TYR A 376 -14.15 -21.47 6.78
C TYR A 376 -14.81 -20.10 6.71
N LEU A 377 -14.83 -19.48 5.52
CA LEU A 377 -15.45 -18.17 5.32
C LEU A 377 -16.96 -18.18 5.62
N SER A 378 -17.66 -19.26 5.24
CA SER A 378 -19.07 -19.45 5.58
C SER A 378 -19.29 -19.56 7.10
N GLN A 379 -18.42 -20.29 7.80
CA GLN A 379 -18.47 -20.38 9.27
C GLN A 379 -18.22 -19.01 9.93
N ARG A 380 -17.26 -18.23 9.42
CA ARG A 380 -16.99 -16.88 9.93
C ARG A 380 -18.18 -15.94 9.65
N ALA A 381 -18.83 -16.08 8.49
CA ALA A 381 -20.00 -15.30 8.10
C ALA A 381 -21.21 -15.53 9.04
N GLU A 382 -21.36 -16.72 9.64
CA GLU A 382 -22.43 -16.98 10.62
C GLU A 382 -22.37 -16.03 11.82
N LEU A 383 -21.17 -15.54 12.18
CA LEU A 383 -21.00 -14.55 13.25
C LEU A 383 -21.66 -13.20 12.92
N LEU A 384 -21.81 -12.86 11.64
CA LEU A 384 -22.44 -11.62 11.20
C LEU A 384 -23.97 -11.60 11.39
N ASN A 385 -24.59 -12.75 11.70
CA ASN A 385 -26.04 -12.89 11.94
C ASN A 385 -26.42 -12.35 13.33
N THR A 386 -26.19 -11.07 13.57
CA THR A 386 -26.52 -10.35 14.81
C THR A 386 -27.36 -9.12 14.49
N GLU A 387 -28.14 -8.62 15.47
CA GLU A 387 -28.93 -7.38 15.31
C GLU A 387 -28.06 -6.10 15.39
N GLY A 388 -26.81 -6.21 15.82
CA GLY A 388 -25.88 -5.07 16.00
C GLY A 388 -24.45 -5.46 15.71
N ALA A 389 -23.54 -4.54 16.00
CA ALA A 389 -22.09 -4.77 15.90
C ALA A 389 -21.66 -5.95 16.77
N LEU A 390 -20.69 -6.74 16.28
CA LEU A 390 -20.11 -7.83 17.05
C LEU A 390 -19.49 -7.30 18.36
N ALA A 391 -19.89 -7.86 19.50
CA ALA A 391 -19.36 -7.46 20.80
C ALA A 391 -17.91 -7.95 20.97
N ASP A 392 -17.65 -9.19 20.57
CA ASP A 392 -16.33 -9.83 20.68
C ASP A 392 -15.84 -10.23 19.27
N VAL A 393 -14.64 -9.80 18.93
CA VAL A 393 -13.99 -10.13 17.67
C VAL A 393 -12.61 -10.72 17.96
N GLY A 394 -12.41 -11.93 17.47
CA GLY A 394 -11.13 -12.64 17.61
C GLY A 394 -10.81 -13.44 16.35
N PRO A 395 -9.56 -13.92 16.23
CA PRO A 395 -9.16 -14.76 15.12
C PRO A 395 -9.92 -16.08 15.15
N GLY A 396 -10.25 -16.60 13.97
CA GLY A 396 -10.87 -17.90 13.80
C GLY A 396 -9.86 -19.04 13.88
N GLN A 397 -10.30 -20.24 13.47
CA GLN A 397 -9.47 -21.43 13.40
C GLN A 397 -9.55 -22.03 11.99
N PRO A 398 -8.84 -21.44 11.01
CA PRO A 398 -8.75 -21.99 9.67
C PRO A 398 -8.06 -23.36 9.69
N GLU A 399 -8.34 -24.23 8.72
CA GLU A 399 -7.62 -25.48 8.56
C GLU A 399 -6.12 -25.19 8.40
N PHE A 400 -5.32 -25.82 9.26
CA PHE A 400 -3.89 -25.58 9.31
C PHE A 400 -3.15 -26.83 9.80
N ASP A 401 -2.39 -27.46 8.91
CA ASP A 401 -1.59 -28.65 9.24
C ASP A 401 -0.30 -28.26 9.97
N HIS A 402 -0.43 -27.60 11.12
CA HIS A 402 0.71 -27.18 11.92
C HIS A 402 0.32 -26.97 13.39
N ALA A 403 1.19 -27.43 14.31
CA ALA A 403 0.96 -27.34 15.75
C ALA A 403 1.40 -26.01 16.39
N LEU A 404 1.92 -25.05 15.60
CA LEU A 404 2.36 -23.75 16.12
C LEU A 404 1.17 -22.84 16.44
N ASN A 405 1.27 -22.17 17.58
CA ASN A 405 0.35 -21.11 17.98
C ASN A 405 1.07 -19.76 17.93
N TRP A 406 0.38 -18.77 17.38
CA TRP A 406 0.88 -17.39 17.26
C TRP A 406 0.08 -16.46 18.16
N ALA A 407 0.74 -15.45 18.71
CA ALA A 407 0.08 -14.36 19.41
C ALA A 407 -0.38 -13.29 18.40
N ASP A 408 -1.41 -12.51 18.79
CA ASP A 408 -1.92 -11.42 17.99
C ASP A 408 -0.89 -10.29 17.88
N ASP A 409 -0.73 -9.79 16.67
CA ASP A 409 0.10 -8.64 16.34
C ASP A 409 -0.75 -7.37 16.28
N VAL A 410 -0.31 -6.35 16.99
CA VAL A 410 -0.93 -5.01 17.05
C VAL A 410 -0.04 -3.94 16.41
N SER A 411 0.87 -4.35 15.49
CA SER A 411 1.75 -3.42 14.79
C SER A 411 0.98 -2.39 13.96
N LEU A 412 1.57 -1.20 13.87
CA LEU A 412 1.02 -0.06 13.15
C LEU A 412 1.51 -0.06 11.70
N GLU A 413 0.62 0.26 10.76
CA GLU A 413 0.96 0.53 9.36
C GLU A 413 0.38 1.89 8.99
N LEU A 414 1.25 2.85 8.66
CA LEU A 414 0.87 4.23 8.38
C LEU A 414 0.55 4.45 6.90
N PRO A 415 -0.31 5.44 6.58
CA PRO A 415 -0.65 5.74 5.20
C PRO A 415 0.51 6.46 4.49
N SER A 416 1.03 5.83 3.46
CA SER A 416 1.77 6.39 2.31
C SER A 416 1.66 5.35 1.20
N THR A 417 2.41 5.37 0.15
CA THR A 417 2.27 4.38 -0.94
C THR A 417 1.73 5.02 -2.22
N SER A 418 2.01 4.40 -3.36
CA SER A 418 1.39 4.71 -4.67
C SER A 418 0.85 3.43 -5.32
N HIS A 419 -0.15 3.57 -6.17
CA HIS A 419 -0.69 2.45 -6.94
C HIS A 419 -0.69 2.76 -8.44
N ILE A 420 -0.49 1.71 -9.25
CA ILE A 420 -0.41 1.76 -10.72
C ILE A 420 -1.26 0.62 -11.29
N SER A 421 -2.23 0.95 -12.13
CA SER A 421 -3.00 0.00 -12.94
C SER A 421 -2.74 0.27 -14.42
N ILE A 422 -2.44 -0.77 -15.21
CA ILE A 422 -2.15 -0.65 -16.65
C ILE A 422 -2.76 -1.82 -17.41
N VAL A 423 -3.38 -1.50 -18.55
CA VAL A 423 -3.77 -2.45 -19.57
C VAL A 423 -3.09 -2.05 -20.88
N ASP A 424 -2.34 -2.96 -21.50
CA ASP A 424 -1.66 -2.68 -22.76
C ASP A 424 -2.46 -3.14 -24.00
N SER A 425 -2.02 -2.74 -25.18
CA SER A 425 -2.67 -3.08 -26.45
C SER A 425 -2.58 -4.57 -26.84
N TYR A 426 -1.87 -5.37 -26.04
CA TYR A 426 -1.78 -6.82 -26.22
C TYR A 426 -2.77 -7.57 -25.30
N GLY A 427 -3.52 -6.81 -24.45
CA GLY A 427 -4.48 -7.33 -23.49
C GLY A 427 -3.85 -7.77 -22.16
N ASN A 428 -2.55 -7.54 -21.96
CA ASN A 428 -1.94 -7.81 -20.67
C ASN A 428 -2.40 -6.78 -19.61
N VAL A 429 -2.59 -7.25 -18.39
CA VAL A 429 -3.06 -6.43 -17.28
C VAL A 429 -2.03 -6.44 -16.15
N LEU A 430 -1.73 -5.26 -15.63
CA LEU A 430 -0.80 -5.05 -14.53
C LEU A 430 -1.48 -4.25 -13.42
N SER A 431 -1.35 -4.74 -12.18
CA SER A 431 -1.69 -4.04 -10.94
C SER A 431 -0.46 -4.05 -10.04
N MET A 432 0.10 -2.87 -9.71
CA MET A 432 1.28 -2.74 -8.86
C MET A 432 1.07 -1.72 -7.77
N THR A 433 1.38 -2.11 -6.54
CA THR A 433 1.42 -1.18 -5.40
C THR A 433 2.86 -1.06 -4.91
N THR A 434 3.36 0.16 -4.74
CA THR A 434 4.76 0.50 -4.47
C THR A 434 4.87 1.51 -3.33
N THR A 435 5.89 1.40 -2.49
CA THR A 435 5.96 2.14 -1.23
C THR A 435 7.41 2.41 -0.79
N ILE A 436 7.57 3.38 0.10
CA ILE A 436 8.70 3.51 1.03
C ILE A 436 8.22 3.48 2.49
N GLU A 437 7.03 2.98 2.75
CA GLU A 437 6.20 2.83 3.95
C GLU A 437 5.58 4.15 4.39
N ASN A 438 6.14 4.90 5.34
CA ASN A 438 5.61 6.18 5.84
C ASN A 438 5.96 7.35 4.91
N GLY A 439 5.21 8.45 4.97
CA GLY A 439 5.53 9.65 4.21
C GLY A 439 6.99 10.07 4.39
N PHE A 440 7.75 10.18 3.29
CA PHE A 440 9.20 10.41 3.24
C PHE A 440 10.07 9.27 3.81
N GLY A 441 9.52 8.09 4.04
CA GLY A 441 10.25 6.91 4.50
C GLY A 441 11.03 7.16 5.80
N SER A 442 12.29 6.76 5.84
CA SER A 442 13.21 7.01 6.95
C SER A 442 13.68 8.47 7.07
N ARG A 443 13.29 9.34 6.16
CA ARG A 443 13.78 10.71 5.93
C ARG A 443 15.26 10.76 5.50
N LEU A 444 15.90 9.63 5.33
CA LEU A 444 17.26 9.56 4.77
C LEU A 444 17.19 9.64 3.25
N MET A 445 17.98 10.53 2.68
CA MET A 445 18.12 10.68 1.23
C MET A 445 19.54 10.35 0.80
N THR A 446 19.72 9.69 -0.32
CA THR A 446 21.01 9.43 -0.95
C THR A 446 20.84 9.28 -2.46
N ASN A 447 21.81 9.71 -3.26
CA ASN A 447 21.75 9.59 -4.73
C ASN A 447 20.43 10.13 -5.34
N GLY A 448 19.84 11.14 -4.68
CA GLY A 448 18.62 11.81 -5.13
C GLY A 448 17.30 11.07 -4.81
N PHE A 449 17.29 9.98 -4.06
CA PHE A 449 16.08 9.27 -3.65
C PHE A 449 16.03 9.03 -2.14
N LEU A 450 14.82 8.92 -1.61
CA LEU A 450 14.56 8.60 -0.21
C LEU A 450 14.68 7.09 0.03
N LEU A 451 15.15 6.72 1.23
CA LEU A 451 15.18 5.35 1.72
C LEU A 451 13.93 5.04 2.54
N ASN A 452 13.44 3.81 2.41
CA ASN A 452 12.26 3.31 3.11
C ASN A 452 12.47 3.27 4.63
N ASN A 453 11.35 3.13 5.35
CA ASN A 453 11.31 2.75 6.76
C ASN A 453 10.54 1.44 6.97
N GLU A 454 10.61 0.54 6.02
CA GLU A 454 9.72 -0.62 5.88
C GLU A 454 9.80 -1.60 7.05
N LEU A 455 10.96 -1.65 7.76
CA LEU A 455 11.12 -2.57 8.89
C LEU A 455 10.18 -2.24 10.06
N THR A 456 9.59 -1.03 10.10
CA THR A 456 8.60 -0.67 11.13
C THR A 456 7.23 -1.33 10.92
N ASP A 457 7.02 -2.01 9.80
CA ASP A 457 5.87 -2.90 9.58
C ASP A 457 6.00 -4.25 10.30
N PHE A 458 7.19 -4.60 10.81
CA PHE A 458 7.32 -5.69 11.77
C PHE A 458 6.72 -5.33 13.11
N SER A 459 6.27 -6.34 13.86
CA SER A 459 5.92 -6.17 15.27
C SER A 459 7.15 -5.73 16.07
N PHE A 460 7.02 -4.67 16.86
CA PHE A 460 8.06 -4.23 17.78
C PHE A 460 8.20 -5.15 19.00
N LYS A 461 7.17 -6.00 19.24
CA LYS A 461 7.21 -7.08 20.22
C LYS A 461 7.53 -8.40 19.53
N THR A 462 8.35 -9.20 20.18
CA THR A 462 8.67 -10.54 19.70
C THR A 462 7.66 -11.58 20.14
N HIS A 463 7.04 -11.37 21.31
CA HIS A 463 6.10 -12.28 21.97
C HIS A 463 4.99 -11.49 22.68
N SER A 464 3.84 -12.13 22.89
CA SER A 464 2.81 -11.73 23.83
C SER A 464 2.50 -12.91 24.75
N ASP A 465 2.55 -12.72 26.07
CA ASP A 465 2.34 -13.74 27.09
C ASP A 465 3.17 -15.04 26.86
N GLY A 466 4.40 -14.88 26.39
CA GLY A 466 5.31 -15.99 26.08
C GLY A 466 5.04 -16.71 24.75
N VAL A 467 4.01 -16.33 24.00
CA VAL A 467 3.69 -16.86 22.68
C VAL A 467 4.33 -15.96 21.62
N PRO A 468 5.05 -16.51 20.63
CA PRO A 468 5.70 -15.71 19.60
C PRO A 468 4.68 -15.03 18.67
N ILE A 469 5.03 -13.84 18.18
CA ILE A 469 4.27 -13.11 17.16
C ILE A 469 4.79 -13.52 15.78
N ALA A 470 3.89 -13.88 14.86
CA ALA A 470 4.26 -14.32 13.52
C ALA A 470 5.04 -13.26 12.74
N ASN A 471 4.59 -11.99 12.80
CA ASN A 471 5.21 -10.86 12.11
C ASN A 471 6.37 -10.22 12.91
N ARG A 472 7.02 -10.92 13.84
CA ARG A 472 8.25 -10.42 14.49
C ARG A 472 9.39 -10.31 13.49
N LEU A 473 10.29 -9.37 13.70
CA LEU A 473 11.47 -9.19 12.88
C LEU A 473 12.42 -10.39 13.00
N GLU A 474 12.95 -10.87 11.87
CA GLU A 474 14.01 -11.87 11.78
C GLU A 474 14.96 -11.49 10.62
N PRO A 475 16.28 -11.82 10.68
CA PRO A 475 17.22 -11.51 9.60
C PRO A 475 16.79 -12.08 8.25
N GLY A 476 16.78 -11.27 7.20
CA GLY A 476 16.38 -11.66 5.84
C GLY A 476 14.87 -11.76 5.60
N LYS A 477 14.04 -11.66 6.62
CA LYS A 477 12.59 -11.73 6.56
C LYS A 477 12.00 -10.46 5.95
N ARG A 478 10.87 -10.58 5.27
CA ARG A 478 10.05 -9.48 4.77
C ARG A 478 8.97 -9.11 5.78
N PRO A 479 8.76 -7.82 6.07
CA PRO A 479 7.66 -7.42 6.95
C PRO A 479 6.31 -7.64 6.25
N ARG A 480 5.29 -7.97 7.04
CA ARG A 480 3.90 -8.04 6.55
C ARG A 480 3.52 -6.71 5.89
N SER A 481 2.70 -6.79 4.85
CA SER A 481 2.16 -5.63 4.15
C SER A 481 0.64 -5.68 4.03
N SER A 482 0.02 -4.51 3.91
CA SER A 482 -1.40 -4.35 3.53
C SER A 482 -1.59 -3.95 2.06
N MET A 483 -0.52 -3.79 1.29
CA MET A 483 -0.61 -3.49 -0.14
C MET A 483 -1.42 -4.57 -0.86
N SER A 484 -2.45 -4.15 -1.61
CA SER A 484 -3.44 -5.05 -2.21
C SER A 484 -3.57 -4.78 -3.72
N PRO A 485 -2.48 -4.93 -4.52
CA PRO A 485 -2.67 -4.92 -5.96
C PRO A 485 -3.57 -6.09 -6.35
N THR A 486 -4.64 -5.81 -7.09
CA THR A 486 -5.71 -6.78 -7.34
C THR A 486 -6.09 -6.79 -8.81
N ILE A 487 -6.32 -7.98 -9.36
CA ILE A 487 -6.98 -8.21 -10.65
C ILE A 487 -8.21 -9.08 -10.39
N VAL A 488 -9.38 -8.60 -10.82
CA VAL A 488 -10.63 -9.36 -10.75
C VAL A 488 -10.85 -10.06 -12.08
N MET A 489 -11.18 -11.34 -12.01
CA MET A 489 -11.41 -12.22 -13.15
C MET A 489 -12.87 -12.61 -13.25
N GLN A 490 -13.35 -12.81 -14.47
CA GLN A 490 -14.63 -13.44 -14.78
C GLN A 490 -14.46 -14.33 -16.03
N ASP A 491 -14.93 -15.56 -15.96
CA ASP A 491 -14.83 -16.52 -17.07
C ASP A 491 -13.39 -16.63 -17.64
N ASP A 492 -12.40 -16.74 -16.77
CA ASP A 492 -10.95 -16.80 -17.04
C ASP A 492 -10.35 -15.54 -17.71
N ALA A 493 -11.10 -14.43 -17.77
CA ALA A 493 -10.63 -13.16 -18.33
C ALA A 493 -10.57 -12.05 -17.26
N PRO A 494 -9.61 -11.12 -17.30
CA PRO A 494 -9.56 -10.00 -16.40
C PRO A 494 -10.67 -8.99 -16.75
N VAL A 495 -11.39 -8.53 -15.72
CA VAL A 495 -12.49 -7.55 -15.86
C VAL A 495 -12.23 -6.26 -15.07
N LEU A 496 -11.32 -6.29 -14.08
CA LEU A 496 -10.96 -5.10 -13.31
C LEU A 496 -9.52 -5.24 -12.78
N ALA A 497 -8.71 -4.19 -12.97
CA ALA A 497 -7.45 -4.00 -12.24
C ALA A 497 -7.63 -2.87 -11.24
N ILE A 498 -7.25 -3.07 -9.97
CA ILE A 498 -7.48 -2.07 -8.91
C ILE A 498 -6.44 -2.18 -7.80
N GLY A 499 -6.19 -1.07 -7.12
CA GLY A 499 -5.46 -1.01 -5.86
C GLY A 499 -5.43 0.41 -5.30
N SER A 500 -4.83 0.57 -4.14
CA SER A 500 -4.82 1.83 -3.40
C SER A 500 -3.55 1.97 -2.55
N PRO A 501 -3.07 3.17 -2.28
CA PRO A 501 -2.30 3.50 -1.08
C PRO A 501 -3.21 3.63 0.15
N GLY A 502 -2.62 3.70 1.37
CA GLY A 502 -3.38 4.00 2.58
C GLY A 502 -3.02 3.19 3.83
N GLY A 503 -1.84 2.55 3.91
CA GLY A 503 -1.46 1.69 5.03
C GLY A 503 -2.46 0.53 5.20
N SER A 504 -2.80 0.16 6.42
CA SER A 504 -3.75 -0.95 6.66
C SER A 504 -5.18 -0.68 6.17
N ARG A 505 -5.55 0.59 5.87
CA ARG A 505 -6.85 0.94 5.27
C ARG A 505 -6.97 0.56 3.79
N ILE A 506 -5.84 0.30 3.09
CA ILE A 506 -5.83 -0.17 1.69
C ILE A 506 -6.82 -1.31 1.49
N ILE A 507 -6.82 -2.27 2.39
CA ILE A 507 -7.68 -3.46 2.37
C ILE A 507 -9.16 -3.07 2.31
N GLY A 508 -9.58 -2.16 3.20
CA GLY A 508 -10.96 -1.66 3.23
C GLY A 508 -11.33 -0.82 2.00
N TYR A 509 -10.39 -0.01 1.50
CA TYR A 509 -10.60 0.79 0.29
C TYR A 509 -10.81 -0.08 -0.95
N VAL A 510 -9.98 -1.11 -1.13
CA VAL A 510 -10.09 -2.05 -2.25
C VAL A 510 -11.36 -2.88 -2.14
N ALA A 511 -11.63 -3.49 -0.97
CA ALA A 511 -12.84 -4.29 -0.75
C ALA A 511 -14.12 -3.49 -0.99
N LYS A 512 -14.23 -2.27 -0.44
CA LYS A 512 -15.36 -1.35 -0.66
C LYS A 512 -15.57 -1.05 -2.14
N SER A 513 -14.50 -0.76 -2.88
CA SER A 513 -14.61 -0.38 -4.29
C SER A 513 -15.01 -1.57 -5.16
N ILE A 514 -14.55 -2.79 -4.83
CA ILE A 514 -15.02 -4.02 -5.50
C ILE A 514 -16.51 -4.25 -5.20
N ILE A 515 -16.97 -4.07 -3.96
CA ILE A 515 -18.40 -4.18 -3.61
C ILE A 515 -19.23 -3.13 -4.38
N ALA A 516 -18.77 -1.88 -4.43
CA ALA A 516 -19.45 -0.80 -5.12
C ALA A 516 -19.62 -1.09 -6.63
N TRP A 517 -18.57 -1.63 -7.24
CA TRP A 517 -18.60 -2.02 -8.64
C TRP A 517 -19.44 -3.28 -8.89
N ALA A 518 -19.23 -4.35 -8.11
CA ALA A 518 -19.84 -5.66 -8.35
C ALA A 518 -21.31 -5.77 -7.90
N ASP A 519 -21.66 -5.18 -6.74
CA ASP A 519 -22.99 -5.30 -6.15
C ASP A 519 -23.87 -4.06 -6.43
N TRP A 520 -23.31 -2.86 -6.38
CA TRP A 520 -24.10 -1.63 -6.49
C TRP A 520 -24.13 -1.06 -7.92
N GLY A 521 -23.45 -1.73 -8.87
CA GLY A 521 -23.48 -1.36 -10.30
C GLY A 521 -22.87 0.01 -10.59
N MET A 522 -21.98 0.48 -9.75
CA MET A 522 -21.25 1.72 -9.97
C MET A 522 -20.20 1.52 -11.06
N ASP A 523 -20.05 2.48 -11.95
CA ASP A 523 -18.89 2.51 -12.84
C ASP A 523 -17.58 2.66 -12.03
N VAL A 524 -16.45 2.42 -12.69
CA VAL A 524 -15.15 2.39 -12.01
C VAL A 524 -14.80 3.74 -11.36
N GLN A 525 -15.17 4.90 -11.95
CA GLN A 525 -14.92 6.21 -11.35
C GLN A 525 -15.82 6.45 -10.15
N GLN A 526 -17.10 6.08 -10.21
CA GLN A 526 -18.02 6.16 -9.08
C GLN A 526 -17.54 5.27 -7.92
N ALA A 527 -17.10 4.04 -8.22
CA ALA A 527 -16.61 3.09 -7.22
C ALA A 527 -15.37 3.59 -6.47
N VAL A 528 -14.40 4.20 -7.17
CA VAL A 528 -13.20 4.76 -6.51
C VAL A 528 -13.50 6.08 -5.79
N SER A 529 -14.50 6.85 -6.26
CA SER A 529 -14.91 8.12 -5.65
C SER A 529 -15.82 7.97 -4.43
N LEU A 530 -16.45 6.79 -4.25
CA LEU A 530 -17.38 6.55 -3.14
C LEU A 530 -16.72 6.90 -1.79
N PRO A 531 -17.37 7.70 -0.93
CA PRO A 531 -16.83 8.04 0.38
C PRO A 531 -16.45 6.82 1.22
N HIS A 532 -15.45 6.99 2.06
CA HIS A 532 -14.91 5.89 2.83
C HIS A 532 -15.61 5.69 4.16
N LEU A 533 -15.93 4.42 4.44
CA LEU A 533 -16.31 3.90 5.73
C LEU A 533 -15.44 2.65 5.98
N VAL A 534 -14.56 2.68 6.98
CA VAL A 534 -13.56 1.63 7.23
C VAL A 534 -13.56 1.23 8.70
N ASN A 535 -13.73 -0.06 8.97
CA ASN A 535 -13.57 -0.61 10.31
C ASN A 535 -12.54 -1.73 10.30
N ARG A 536 -11.48 -1.60 11.12
CA ARG A 536 -10.39 -2.59 11.23
C ARG A 536 -10.37 -3.26 12.59
N PHE A 537 -10.53 -2.47 13.67
CA PHE A 537 -10.28 -2.93 15.04
C PHE A 537 -11.41 -2.59 16.02
N GLY A 538 -12.52 -2.04 15.56
CA GLY A 538 -13.68 -1.71 16.40
C GLY A 538 -14.23 -0.31 16.19
N THR A 539 -13.37 0.72 16.17
CA THR A 539 -13.77 2.08 15.80
C THR A 539 -14.04 2.15 14.29
N TYR A 540 -15.20 2.64 13.92
CA TYR A 540 -15.59 2.83 12.52
C TYR A 540 -15.14 4.21 12.07
N ASP A 541 -14.08 4.26 11.26
CA ASP A 541 -13.63 5.51 10.62
C ASP A 541 -14.59 5.86 9.48
N VAL A 542 -15.16 7.05 9.49
CA VAL A 542 -15.99 7.61 8.43
C VAL A 542 -15.33 8.85 7.85
N GLU A 543 -15.39 9.02 6.54
CA GLU A 543 -14.73 10.14 5.86
C GLU A 543 -15.45 11.46 6.15
N ALA A 544 -14.73 12.36 6.86
CA ALA A 544 -15.25 13.66 7.25
C ALA A 544 -15.52 14.57 6.04
N GLY A 545 -16.52 15.43 6.14
CA GLY A 545 -16.92 16.37 5.09
C GLY A 545 -17.60 15.72 3.88
N THR A 546 -17.95 14.43 3.95
CA THR A 546 -18.61 13.69 2.87
C THR A 546 -19.96 13.11 3.30
N SER A 547 -20.69 12.49 2.36
CA SER A 547 -21.94 11.78 2.67
C SER A 547 -21.76 10.60 3.64
N ALA A 548 -20.53 10.10 3.83
CA ALA A 548 -20.23 9.04 4.81
C ALA A 548 -20.59 9.43 6.24
N GLU A 549 -20.50 10.71 6.63
CA GLU A 549 -20.89 11.18 7.95
C GLU A 549 -22.37 10.90 8.26
N GLY A 550 -23.22 10.85 7.23
CA GLY A 550 -24.65 10.53 7.37
C GLY A 550 -24.94 9.15 7.94
N PHE A 551 -23.96 8.23 7.92
CA PHE A 551 -24.10 6.89 8.50
C PHE A 551 -23.74 6.83 9.99
N SER A 552 -23.17 7.89 10.57
CA SER A 552 -22.67 7.88 11.95
C SER A 552 -23.73 7.50 12.98
N ASP A 553 -24.93 8.05 12.88
CA ASP A 553 -26.04 7.75 13.80
C ASP A 553 -26.50 6.29 13.65
N GLY A 554 -26.62 5.79 12.42
CA GLY A 554 -27.03 4.39 12.14
C GLY A 554 -25.99 3.40 12.65
N LEU A 555 -24.71 3.65 12.41
CA LEU A 555 -23.62 2.80 12.89
C LEU A 555 -23.51 2.83 14.42
N THR A 556 -23.72 4.00 15.06
CA THR A 556 -23.75 4.12 16.52
C THR A 556 -24.95 3.36 17.12
N GLN A 557 -26.11 3.35 16.46
CA GLN A 557 -27.27 2.55 16.89
C GLN A 557 -27.00 1.05 16.84
N PHE A 558 -26.18 0.58 15.91
CA PHE A 558 -25.69 -0.81 15.89
C PHE A 558 -24.67 -1.11 16.99
N GLY A 559 -24.12 -0.10 17.65
CA GLY A 559 -23.17 -0.26 18.76
C GLY A 559 -21.70 -0.03 18.38
N PHE A 560 -21.41 0.48 17.17
CA PHE A 560 -20.05 0.89 16.84
C PHE A 560 -19.69 2.23 17.52
N GLU A 561 -18.43 2.35 17.90
CA GLU A 561 -17.80 3.65 18.06
C GLU A 561 -17.50 4.22 16.67
N VAL A 562 -17.91 5.46 16.40
CA VAL A 562 -17.75 6.11 15.09
C VAL A 562 -16.82 7.31 15.21
N ASN A 563 -15.83 7.39 14.32
CA ASN A 563 -14.82 8.44 14.27
C ASN A 563 -14.82 9.14 12.90
N PRO A 564 -15.51 10.30 12.78
CA PRO A 564 -15.38 11.13 11.58
C PRO A 564 -13.96 11.70 11.50
N ARG A 565 -13.28 11.45 10.37
CA ARG A 565 -11.90 11.91 10.14
C ARG A 565 -11.61 12.00 8.65
N ASP A 566 -10.55 12.71 8.31
CA ASP A 566 -10.04 12.66 6.95
C ASP A 566 -9.53 11.24 6.62
N LEU A 567 -9.93 10.74 5.47
CA LEU A 567 -9.49 9.45 4.95
C LEU A 567 -8.98 9.65 3.53
N THR A 568 -7.69 9.47 3.34
CA THR A 568 -7.03 9.66 2.05
C THR A 568 -6.60 8.33 1.46
N SER A 569 -7.35 7.85 0.48
CA SER A 569 -6.96 6.76 -0.41
C SER A 569 -6.19 7.34 -1.62
N GLY A 570 -6.04 6.60 -2.64
CA GLY A 570 -5.46 6.98 -3.94
C GLY A 570 -5.74 5.83 -4.89
N LEU A 571 -7.01 5.41 -4.91
CA LEU A 571 -7.49 4.31 -5.74
C LEU A 571 -7.27 4.63 -7.21
N HIS A 572 -6.68 3.68 -7.94
CA HIS A 572 -6.60 3.71 -9.39
C HIS A 572 -7.11 2.37 -9.91
N ALA A 573 -8.05 2.43 -10.82
CA ALA A 573 -8.70 1.25 -11.33
C ALA A 573 -8.95 1.34 -12.84
N ILE A 574 -8.93 0.19 -13.51
CA ILE A 574 -9.28 0.04 -14.92
C ILE A 574 -10.25 -1.13 -15.04
N GLU A 575 -11.47 -0.83 -15.46
CA GLU A 575 -12.46 -1.82 -15.84
C GLU A 575 -12.25 -2.23 -17.30
N ILE A 576 -12.37 -3.52 -17.58
CA ILE A 576 -12.08 -4.15 -18.86
C ILE A 576 -13.35 -4.85 -19.35
N GLY A 577 -13.90 -4.36 -20.48
CA GLY A 577 -15.10 -4.91 -21.11
C GLY A 577 -15.01 -4.80 -22.65
N ASP A 578 -16.06 -4.25 -23.31
CA ASP A 578 -16.02 -3.93 -24.74
C ASP A 578 -15.00 -2.84 -25.11
N GLY A 579 -14.40 -2.22 -24.11
CA GLY A 579 -13.34 -1.24 -24.12
C GLY A 579 -12.76 -1.15 -22.72
N LEU A 580 -12.00 -0.09 -22.44
CA LEU A 580 -11.39 0.18 -21.15
C LEU A 580 -12.03 1.42 -20.52
N SER A 581 -12.32 1.35 -19.23
CA SER A 581 -12.82 2.47 -18.44
C SER A 581 -11.90 2.69 -17.24
N GLY A 582 -11.29 3.87 -17.10
CA GLY A 582 -10.35 4.20 -16.04
C GLY A 582 -10.92 5.15 -15.01
N GLY A 583 -10.71 4.81 -13.73
CA GLY A 583 -11.04 5.64 -12.59
C GLY A 583 -9.82 6.04 -11.78
N ALA A 584 -9.80 7.29 -11.32
CA ALA A 584 -8.77 7.82 -10.44
C ALA A 584 -9.40 8.54 -9.25
N ASP A 585 -8.85 8.28 -8.07
CA ASP A 585 -9.35 8.82 -6.80
C ASP A 585 -9.34 10.36 -6.78
N PRO A 586 -10.47 11.01 -6.50
CA PRO A 586 -10.53 12.48 -6.42
C PRO A 586 -9.74 13.06 -5.23
N ARG A 587 -9.37 12.23 -4.24
CA ARG A 587 -8.62 12.67 -3.05
C ARG A 587 -7.15 12.91 -3.32
N ARG A 588 -6.62 12.47 -4.45
CA ARG A 588 -5.23 12.66 -4.89
C ARG A 588 -5.11 13.21 -6.30
N GLU A 589 -3.88 13.53 -6.69
CA GLU A 589 -3.58 14.20 -7.97
C GLU A 589 -3.66 13.27 -9.19
N GLY A 590 -3.73 11.95 -8.98
CA GLY A 590 -3.71 10.94 -10.03
C GLY A 590 -4.83 11.06 -11.07
N ILE A 591 -4.57 10.47 -12.24
CA ILE A 591 -5.50 10.41 -13.38
C ILE A 591 -5.44 9.03 -14.06
N ALA A 592 -6.36 8.78 -14.96
CA ALA A 592 -6.29 7.72 -15.97
C ALA A 592 -6.15 8.34 -17.37
N LEU A 593 -5.31 7.75 -18.21
CA LEU A 593 -5.19 8.08 -19.65
C LEU A 593 -5.27 6.80 -20.49
N GLY A 594 -5.91 6.90 -21.64
CA GLY A 594 -6.03 5.78 -22.58
C GLY A 594 -6.27 6.23 -24.01
N GLU A 595 -6.14 5.28 -24.98
CA GLU A 595 -6.34 5.51 -26.43
C GLU A 595 -7.10 4.34 -27.08
#